data_34dabb48643e286ffaba00dcc902a002
#
_entry.id   34dabb48643e286ffaba00dcc902a002
#
_cell.length_a   1.000
_cell.length_b   1.000
_cell.length_c   1.000
_cell.angle_alpha   90.00
_cell.angle_beta   90.00
_cell.angle_gamma   90.00
#
_symmetry.space_group_name_H-M   'P 1'
#
loop_
_entity.id
_entity.type
_entity.pdbx_description
1 polymer ?
#
loop_
_entity_poly.entity_id
_entity_poly.type
_entity_poly.pdbx_seq_one_letter_code
_entity_poly.pdbx_strand_id
1 'polypeptide(L)'
;TLVVYRENRFCPSTSRLPEYYKDEIKKIDGVREVIPIQIVVNNCGTSLDVVVFRGIQMDQINVISEDIRFVKGSIKEWVNRDDGALVGINLAQRRNLDIGDSFDAAGITVTVTGIIESSESSQDDNIAYVNLPFLQQASRVGLGVVTQFSVKVNDSSLLDSVANEIDQIFRSESEPTSTSAEKAFFANTAKELIELIKFSRWIGIAAVFAVIGLIANTILIAVRGKVSELAVLKTLGYTRLSIAWLIVAEGIMLSFFGGVTGILSATIFLNLQNITIGNEGLALAFIPSISVWVSGISLSLILGVAAGFYPAWQASKNSIIESLRTV
;
A
#
# COMPACT_ATOMS: atom_id res chain seq x y z
N THR A 1 10.64 7.88 -19.08
CA THR A 1 11.78 7.67 -18.18
C THR A 1 12.18 6.20 -18.18
N LEU A 2 13.51 5.94 -18.16
CA LEU A 2 14.13 4.63 -17.98
C LEU A 2 14.78 4.56 -16.60
N VAL A 3 14.83 3.37 -16.02
CA VAL A 3 15.60 3.04 -14.83
C VAL A 3 16.73 2.09 -15.23
N VAL A 4 17.97 2.50 -14.95
CA VAL A 4 19.20 1.75 -15.20
C VAL A 4 19.72 1.23 -13.86
N TYR A 5 19.85 -0.07 -13.70
CA TYR A 5 20.37 -0.70 -12.49
C TYR A 5 21.34 -1.82 -12.85
N ARG A 6 22.04 -2.37 -11.88
CA ARG A 6 23.00 -3.45 -12.12
C ARG A 6 22.27 -4.73 -12.51
N GLU A 7 22.75 -5.40 -13.57
CA GLU A 7 22.26 -6.70 -14.00
C GLU A 7 22.35 -7.75 -12.87
N ASN A 8 21.40 -8.70 -12.87
CA ASN A 8 21.32 -9.78 -11.87
C ASN A 8 21.14 -9.32 -10.40
N ARG A 9 20.60 -8.13 -10.18
CA ARG A 9 20.19 -7.63 -8.87
C ARG A 9 18.68 -7.44 -8.85
N PHE A 10 18.01 -8.23 -8.00
CA PHE A 10 16.55 -8.15 -7.85
C PHE A 10 16.11 -6.98 -6.95
N CYS A 11 16.97 -6.58 -6.00
CA CYS A 11 16.68 -5.47 -5.09
C CYS A 11 17.43 -4.20 -5.53
N PRO A 12 16.72 -3.09 -5.83
CA PRO A 12 17.36 -1.83 -6.25
C PRO A 12 18.39 -1.32 -5.24
N SER A 13 18.16 -1.50 -3.95
CA SER A 13 19.08 -1.05 -2.88
C SER A 13 20.40 -1.83 -2.83
N THR A 14 20.47 -3.00 -3.49
CA THR A 14 21.70 -3.81 -3.58
C THR A 14 22.47 -3.58 -4.87
N SER A 15 21.90 -2.87 -5.82
CA SER A 15 22.57 -2.44 -7.04
C SER A 15 23.69 -1.45 -6.69
N ARG A 16 24.84 -1.59 -7.34
CA ARG A 16 25.96 -0.67 -7.19
C ARG A 16 26.56 -0.41 -8.55
N LEU A 17 26.36 0.79 -9.03
CA LEU A 17 26.87 1.27 -10.31
C LEU A 17 27.84 2.42 -10.07
N PRO A 18 28.95 2.48 -10.82
CA PRO A 18 29.85 3.64 -10.77
C PRO A 18 29.13 4.90 -11.26
N GLU A 19 29.27 6.00 -10.53
CA GLU A 19 28.59 7.27 -10.85
C GLU A 19 29.05 7.83 -12.20
N TYR A 20 30.27 7.54 -12.65
CA TYR A 20 30.79 8.00 -13.94
C TYR A 20 30.01 7.42 -15.15
N TYR A 21 29.23 6.36 -14.99
CA TYR A 21 28.35 5.86 -16.03
C TYR A 21 27.37 6.93 -16.53
N LYS A 22 27.01 7.89 -15.67
CA LYS A 22 26.19 9.05 -16.02
C LYS A 22 26.72 9.75 -17.28
N ASP A 23 28.05 9.96 -17.35
CA ASP A 23 28.68 10.71 -18.43
C ASP A 23 28.65 9.96 -19.78
N GLU A 24 28.74 8.63 -19.74
CA GLU A 24 28.61 7.80 -20.93
C GLU A 24 27.15 7.70 -21.39
N ILE A 25 26.21 7.49 -20.48
CA ILE A 25 24.78 7.43 -20.79
C ILE A 25 24.31 8.76 -21.40
N LYS A 26 24.83 9.88 -20.92
CA LYS A 26 24.46 11.21 -21.42
C LYS A 26 24.86 11.47 -22.88
N LYS A 27 25.83 10.72 -23.41
CA LYS A 27 26.28 10.85 -24.81
C LYS A 27 25.37 10.13 -25.82
N ILE A 28 24.47 9.28 -25.34
CA ILE A 28 23.57 8.50 -26.20
C ILE A 28 22.51 9.41 -26.82
N ASP A 29 22.32 9.25 -28.11
CA ASP A 29 21.31 10.02 -28.86
C ASP A 29 19.89 9.74 -28.32
N GLY A 30 19.12 10.79 -28.08
CA GLY A 30 17.78 10.68 -27.53
C GLY A 30 17.70 10.78 -25.99
N VAL A 31 18.84 10.74 -25.30
CA VAL A 31 18.90 10.99 -23.85
C VAL A 31 18.84 12.50 -23.58
N ARG A 32 17.85 12.90 -22.80
CA ARG A 32 17.67 14.28 -22.35
C ARG A 32 18.45 14.57 -21.08
N GLU A 33 18.34 13.67 -20.10
CA GLU A 33 18.92 13.86 -18.79
C GLU A 33 19.18 12.53 -18.08
N VAL A 34 20.24 12.50 -17.27
CA VAL A 34 20.64 11.34 -16.47
C VAL A 34 20.79 11.76 -15.01
N ILE A 35 20.02 11.16 -14.13
CA ILE A 35 19.99 11.48 -12.70
C ILE A 35 20.52 10.27 -11.92
N PRO A 36 21.71 10.39 -11.29
CA PRO A 36 22.21 9.35 -10.39
C PRO A 36 21.41 9.35 -9.10
N ILE A 37 20.96 8.18 -8.68
CA ILE A 37 20.13 7.99 -7.49
C ILE A 37 20.74 6.92 -6.60
N GLN A 38 20.92 7.26 -5.32
CA GLN A 38 21.23 6.31 -4.27
C GLN A 38 19.97 5.99 -3.48
N ILE A 39 19.59 4.73 -3.42
CA ILE A 39 18.46 4.28 -2.59
C ILE A 39 19.01 3.56 -1.38
N VAL A 40 18.53 3.94 -0.19
CA VAL A 40 18.82 3.26 1.07
C VAL A 40 17.50 2.98 1.76
N VAL A 41 17.30 1.74 2.17
CA VAL A 41 16.10 1.29 2.88
C VAL A 41 16.50 0.78 4.26
N ASN A 42 15.66 1.02 5.26
CA ASN A 42 15.90 0.54 6.62
C ASN A 42 15.73 -0.98 6.75
N ASN A 43 14.98 -1.60 5.83
CA ASN A 43 14.76 -3.05 5.81
C ASN A 43 14.63 -3.54 4.37
N CYS A 44 15.40 -4.59 4.02
CA CYS A 44 15.27 -5.28 2.75
C CYS A 44 14.26 -6.42 2.90
N GLY A 45 13.22 -6.42 2.08
CA GLY A 45 12.11 -7.36 2.12
C GLY A 45 10.82 -6.72 2.61
N THR A 46 9.76 -7.52 2.69
CA THR A 46 8.44 -7.04 3.12
C THR A 46 8.46 -6.65 4.59
N SER A 47 8.20 -5.39 4.89
CA SER A 47 8.21 -4.83 6.24
C SER A 47 7.01 -3.92 6.47
N LEU A 48 6.60 -3.81 7.74
CA LEU A 48 5.47 -2.96 8.16
C LEU A 48 5.87 -1.51 8.48
N ASP A 49 7.17 -1.21 8.54
CA ASP A 49 7.70 0.14 8.74
C ASP A 49 8.90 0.35 7.82
N VAL A 50 8.63 0.69 6.57
CA VAL A 50 9.66 0.96 5.58
C VAL A 50 9.91 2.45 5.49
N VAL A 51 11.18 2.84 5.67
CA VAL A 51 11.70 4.16 5.38
C VAL A 51 12.69 4.04 4.22
N VAL A 52 12.47 4.82 3.20
CA VAL A 52 13.30 4.88 2.00
C VAL A 52 13.95 6.24 1.92
N PHE A 53 15.27 6.27 1.93
CA PHE A 53 16.04 7.44 1.57
C PHE A 53 16.39 7.39 0.09
N ARG A 54 16.15 8.49 -0.62
CA ARG A 54 16.54 8.67 -2.01
C ARG A 54 17.53 9.82 -2.11
N GLY A 55 18.81 9.50 -2.30
CA GLY A 55 19.88 10.48 -2.51
C GLY A 55 19.90 10.97 -3.94
N ILE A 56 19.84 12.28 -4.11
CA ILE A 56 19.91 12.97 -5.40
C ILE A 56 20.86 14.15 -5.32
N GLN A 57 21.42 14.56 -6.46
CA GLN A 57 22.24 15.77 -6.52
C GLN A 57 21.35 17.01 -6.34
N MET A 58 21.83 17.99 -5.58
CA MET A 58 21.02 19.18 -5.24
C MET A 58 20.59 20.00 -6.44
N ASP A 59 21.44 20.07 -7.46
CA ASP A 59 21.17 20.79 -8.73
C ASP A 59 20.11 20.10 -9.59
N GLN A 60 19.86 18.82 -9.36
CA GLN A 60 18.88 18.00 -10.11
C GLN A 60 17.52 17.89 -9.43
N ILE A 61 17.34 18.51 -8.26
CA ILE A 61 16.04 18.48 -7.57
C ILE A 61 14.91 19.08 -8.43
N ASN A 62 15.20 20.13 -9.20
CA ASN A 62 14.21 20.80 -10.05
C ASN A 62 13.62 19.87 -11.12
N VAL A 63 14.39 18.89 -11.60
CA VAL A 63 13.96 17.93 -12.62
C VAL A 63 13.03 16.87 -12.04
N ILE A 64 13.21 16.54 -10.77
CA ILE A 64 12.36 15.61 -10.05
C ILE A 64 11.14 16.35 -9.49
N SER A 65 11.29 17.66 -9.20
CA SER A 65 10.29 18.48 -8.53
C SER A 65 9.24 19.08 -9.45
N GLU A 66 9.25 18.80 -10.76
CA GLU A 66 8.18 19.26 -11.67
C GLU A 66 6.79 18.85 -11.13
N ASP A 67 6.71 17.73 -10.36
CA ASP A 67 5.49 17.17 -9.83
C ASP A 67 5.40 17.22 -8.29
N ILE A 68 6.34 17.89 -7.61
CA ILE A 68 6.42 17.97 -6.16
C ILE A 68 5.95 19.33 -5.66
N ARG A 69 4.96 19.35 -4.78
CA ARG A 69 4.48 20.53 -4.07
C ARG A 69 5.04 20.58 -2.66
N PHE A 70 5.60 21.71 -2.24
CA PHE A 70 5.98 21.93 -0.86
C PHE A 70 4.75 22.23 -0.01
N VAL A 71 4.51 21.39 0.99
CA VAL A 71 3.47 21.61 2.00
C VAL A 71 4.02 22.51 3.10
N LYS A 72 5.27 22.27 3.51
CA LYS A 72 6.03 23.09 4.47
C LYS A 72 7.50 23.16 4.05
N GLY A 73 8.20 24.22 4.44
CA GLY A 73 9.63 24.41 4.13
C GLY A 73 9.91 24.89 2.70
N SER A 74 11.16 24.80 2.30
CA SER A 74 11.59 25.26 0.96
C SER A 74 12.84 24.51 0.46
N ILE A 75 13.00 24.50 -0.87
CA ILE A 75 14.24 24.00 -1.51
C ILE A 75 15.50 24.69 -0.94
N LYS A 76 15.43 25.98 -0.63
CA LYS A 76 16.59 26.74 -0.13
C LYS A 76 17.08 26.21 1.21
N GLU A 77 16.18 25.84 2.11
CA GLU A 77 16.54 25.27 3.41
C GLU A 77 17.19 23.90 3.24
N TRP A 78 16.71 23.11 2.30
CA TRP A 78 17.30 21.80 1.99
C TRP A 78 18.70 21.91 1.40
N VAL A 79 18.91 22.81 0.42
CA VAL A 79 20.22 23.02 -0.21
C VAL A 79 21.29 23.57 0.76
N ASN A 80 20.86 24.31 1.79
CA ASN A 80 21.78 24.90 2.77
C ASN A 80 22.25 23.92 3.85
N ARG A 81 21.78 22.65 3.79
CA ARG A 81 22.03 21.67 4.84
C ARG A 81 22.39 20.32 4.23
N ASP A 82 23.59 19.82 4.52
CA ASP A 82 24.05 18.53 3.98
C ASP A 82 23.21 17.34 4.49
N ASP A 83 22.80 17.35 5.77
CA ASP A 83 21.94 16.34 6.41
C ASP A 83 20.44 16.64 6.25
N GLY A 84 20.09 17.62 5.41
CA GLY A 84 18.72 18.01 5.17
C GLY A 84 17.91 16.94 4.43
N ALA A 85 16.67 16.75 4.83
CA ALA A 85 15.74 15.84 4.21
C ALA A 85 14.44 16.54 3.78
N LEU A 86 14.02 16.31 2.54
CA LEU A 86 12.65 16.59 2.08
C LEU A 86 11.81 15.33 2.29
N VAL A 87 10.88 15.39 3.21
CA VAL A 87 10.12 14.23 3.67
C VAL A 87 8.73 14.23 3.03
N GLY A 88 8.34 13.13 2.44
CA GLY A 88 7.00 12.95 1.88
C GLY A 88 5.92 13.04 2.97
N ILE A 89 4.78 13.59 2.62
CA ILE A 89 3.70 13.91 3.56
C ILE A 89 3.22 12.70 4.37
N ASN A 90 3.11 11.52 3.74
CA ASN A 90 2.69 10.30 4.43
C ASN A 90 3.75 9.81 5.43
N LEU A 91 5.04 9.92 5.08
CA LEU A 91 6.13 9.60 5.99
C LEU A 91 6.17 10.57 7.17
N ALA A 92 6.00 11.87 6.91
CA ALA A 92 5.96 12.90 7.95
C ALA A 92 4.81 12.68 8.93
N GLN A 93 3.60 12.41 8.42
CA GLN A 93 2.43 12.12 9.26
C GLN A 93 2.63 10.84 10.09
N ARG A 94 3.12 9.78 9.48
CA ARG A 94 3.34 8.48 10.14
C ARG A 94 4.34 8.55 11.28
N ARG A 95 5.41 9.30 11.10
CA ARG A 95 6.48 9.49 12.10
C ARG A 95 6.27 10.71 12.99
N ASN A 96 5.18 11.47 12.77
CA ASN A 96 4.87 12.73 13.44
C ASN A 96 6.03 13.72 13.39
N LEU A 97 6.58 13.93 12.18
CA LEU A 97 7.72 14.79 11.92
C LEU A 97 7.25 16.18 11.46
N ASP A 98 7.92 17.22 11.97
CA ASP A 98 7.78 18.58 11.49
C ASP A 98 9.16 19.18 11.13
N ILE A 99 9.17 20.38 10.52
CA ILE A 99 10.40 21.05 10.13
C ILE A 99 11.30 21.27 11.35
N GLY A 100 12.58 20.92 11.20
CA GLY A 100 13.59 21.00 12.26
C GLY A 100 13.73 19.74 13.10
N ASP A 101 12.77 18.80 13.00
CA ASP A 101 12.90 17.51 13.68
C ASP A 101 13.99 16.66 13.02
N SER A 102 14.65 15.82 13.83
CA SER A 102 15.60 14.84 13.34
C SER A 102 15.07 13.43 13.55
N PHE A 103 15.26 12.57 12.58
CA PHE A 103 14.91 11.16 12.71
C PHE A 103 16.00 10.24 12.16
N ASP A 104 16.05 9.03 12.72
CA ASP A 104 16.98 7.98 12.31
C ASP A 104 16.22 6.85 11.57
N ALA A 105 16.82 6.39 10.47
CA ALA A 105 16.41 5.17 9.79
C ALA A 105 17.62 4.58 9.06
N ALA A 106 17.78 3.26 9.05
CA ALA A 106 18.92 2.56 8.45
C ALA A 106 20.27 2.96 9.05
N GLY A 107 20.32 3.52 10.26
CA GLY A 107 21.53 4.06 10.89
C GLY A 107 21.97 5.41 10.28
N ILE A 108 21.08 6.11 9.61
CA ILE A 108 21.30 7.43 9.01
C ILE A 108 20.39 8.42 9.69
N THR A 109 20.95 9.44 10.31
CA THR A 109 20.21 10.53 10.95
C THR A 109 20.12 11.72 10.00
N VAL A 110 18.90 12.21 9.78
CA VAL A 110 18.61 13.36 8.92
C VAL A 110 17.74 14.38 9.64
N THR A 111 17.79 15.63 9.20
CA THR A 111 16.96 16.72 9.73
C THR A 111 15.94 17.14 8.68
N VAL A 112 14.65 17.21 9.07
CA VAL A 112 13.56 17.60 8.19
C VAL A 112 13.66 19.08 7.84
N THR A 113 13.91 19.39 6.57
CA THR A 113 13.98 20.76 6.04
C THR A 113 12.76 21.13 5.20
N GLY A 114 11.96 20.14 4.79
CA GLY A 114 10.72 20.38 4.09
C GLY A 114 9.83 19.15 4.07
N ILE A 115 8.52 19.39 3.96
CA ILE A 115 7.49 18.37 3.76
C ILE A 115 6.92 18.56 2.37
N ILE A 116 6.91 17.50 1.59
CA ILE A 116 6.53 17.49 0.19
C ILE A 116 5.35 16.55 -0.07
N GLU A 117 4.57 16.89 -1.08
CA GLU A 117 3.46 16.08 -1.60
C GLU A 117 3.60 15.98 -3.12
N SER A 118 3.52 14.77 -3.65
CA SER A 118 3.59 14.55 -5.09
C SER A 118 2.19 14.52 -5.71
N SER A 119 2.04 15.16 -6.87
CA SER A 119 0.78 15.16 -7.64
C SER A 119 0.61 13.91 -8.48
N GLU A 120 1.70 13.24 -8.88
CA GLU A 120 1.68 12.10 -9.80
C GLU A 120 2.04 10.78 -9.15
N SER A 121 2.86 10.78 -8.08
CA SER A 121 3.40 9.58 -7.48
C SER A 121 3.18 9.51 -5.97
N SER A 122 2.25 8.66 -5.55
CA SER A 122 2.08 8.34 -4.12
C SER A 122 3.32 7.69 -3.47
N GLN A 123 4.34 7.33 -4.25
CA GLN A 123 5.61 6.82 -3.73
C GLN A 123 6.43 7.92 -3.07
N ASP A 124 6.49 9.09 -3.71
CA ASP A 124 7.26 10.22 -3.22
C ASP A 124 6.71 10.74 -1.89
N ASP A 125 5.41 10.53 -1.63
CA ASP A 125 4.78 10.85 -0.35
C ASP A 125 5.26 9.95 0.81
N ASN A 126 5.93 8.83 0.52
CA ASN A 126 6.37 7.84 1.51
C ASN A 126 7.89 7.77 1.70
N ILE A 127 8.66 8.59 1.00
CA ILE A 127 10.14 8.58 1.01
C ILE A 127 10.71 9.90 1.53
N ALA A 128 12.01 9.90 1.78
CA ALA A 128 12.78 11.10 2.11
C ALA A 128 13.89 11.34 1.08
N TYR A 129 13.87 12.51 0.44
CA TYR A 129 14.97 12.96 -0.43
C TYR A 129 16.07 13.61 0.38
N VAL A 130 17.30 13.20 0.15
CA VAL A 130 18.50 13.71 0.83
C VAL A 130 19.60 14.00 -0.18
N ASN A 131 20.63 14.74 0.23
CA ASN A 131 21.78 15.01 -0.62
C ASN A 131 22.54 13.72 -0.95
N LEU A 132 22.85 13.48 -2.23
CA LEU A 132 23.51 12.26 -2.71
C LEU A 132 24.88 12.02 -2.03
N PRO A 133 25.84 12.95 -2.00
CA PRO A 133 27.10 12.77 -1.30
C PRO A 133 26.95 12.44 0.19
N PHE A 134 26.02 13.08 0.87
CA PHE A 134 25.72 12.77 2.27
C PHE A 134 25.23 11.33 2.42
N LEU A 135 24.27 10.91 1.59
CA LEU A 135 23.72 9.57 1.67
C LEU A 135 24.75 8.49 1.33
N GLN A 136 25.61 8.73 0.33
CA GLN A 136 26.71 7.83 -0.02
C GLN A 136 27.68 7.60 1.15
N GLN A 137 28.03 8.66 1.87
CA GLN A 137 28.91 8.57 3.05
C GLN A 137 28.21 7.91 4.23
N ALA A 138 26.99 8.34 4.56
CA ALA A 138 26.23 7.85 5.70
C ALA A 138 25.83 6.36 5.56
N SER A 139 25.53 5.91 4.34
CA SER A 139 25.18 4.51 4.05
C SER A 139 26.40 3.57 3.96
N ARG A 140 27.62 4.09 4.07
CA ARG A 140 28.88 3.33 3.95
C ARG A 140 29.08 2.63 2.60
N VAL A 141 28.35 3.06 1.57
CA VAL A 141 28.51 2.54 0.20
C VAL A 141 29.77 3.10 -0.44
N GLY A 142 30.17 4.30 -0.06
CA GLY A 142 31.30 5.05 -0.60
C GLY A 142 30.87 6.06 -1.67
N LEU A 143 31.66 7.12 -1.80
CA LEU A 143 31.47 8.14 -2.83
C LEU A 143 31.67 7.56 -4.24
N GLY A 144 30.95 8.10 -5.22
CA GLY A 144 31.08 7.70 -6.62
C GLY A 144 30.35 6.40 -6.97
N VAL A 145 29.49 5.87 -6.08
CA VAL A 145 28.66 4.68 -6.33
C VAL A 145 27.19 5.04 -6.10
N VAL A 146 26.33 4.62 -7.01
CA VAL A 146 24.88 4.82 -6.94
C VAL A 146 24.14 3.49 -7.13
N THR A 147 22.88 3.43 -6.73
CA THR A 147 22.08 2.23 -6.91
C THR A 147 21.44 2.16 -8.30
N GLN A 148 21.10 3.29 -8.87
CA GLN A 148 20.45 3.37 -10.17
C GLN A 148 20.64 4.74 -10.82
N PHE A 149 20.38 4.79 -12.13
CA PHE A 149 20.18 6.05 -12.85
C PHE A 149 18.73 6.15 -13.34
N SER A 150 18.15 7.34 -13.18
CA SER A 150 16.90 7.69 -13.85
C SER A 150 17.27 8.46 -15.13
N VAL A 151 16.87 7.92 -16.29
CA VAL A 151 17.21 8.48 -17.59
C VAL A 151 15.95 9.00 -18.27
N LYS A 152 15.88 10.31 -18.47
CA LYS A 152 14.81 10.95 -19.23
C LYS A 152 15.18 10.96 -20.71
N VAL A 153 14.30 10.42 -21.54
CA VAL A 153 14.43 10.43 -23.00
C VAL A 153 13.58 11.54 -23.62
N ASN A 154 13.97 12.00 -24.81
CA ASN A 154 13.26 13.05 -25.53
C ASN A 154 11.88 12.61 -26.02
N ASP A 155 11.74 11.34 -26.42
CA ASP A 155 10.51 10.74 -26.93
C ASP A 155 10.29 9.35 -26.37
N SER A 156 9.05 9.03 -26.04
CA SER A 156 8.67 7.70 -25.52
C SER A 156 8.91 6.55 -26.51
N SER A 157 8.95 6.85 -27.81
CA SER A 157 9.27 5.85 -28.86
C SER A 157 10.73 5.38 -28.82
N LEU A 158 11.62 6.15 -28.18
CA LEU A 158 13.04 5.84 -28.06
C LEU A 158 13.39 5.00 -26.84
N LEU A 159 12.42 4.70 -25.94
CA LEU A 159 12.68 3.99 -24.69
C LEU A 159 13.41 2.67 -24.91
N ASP A 160 12.91 1.82 -25.80
CA ASP A 160 13.49 0.49 -26.04
C ASP A 160 14.84 0.55 -26.72
N SER A 161 15.04 1.47 -27.68
CA SER A 161 16.32 1.65 -28.37
C SER A 161 17.40 2.15 -27.45
N VAL A 162 17.11 3.20 -26.66
CA VAL A 162 18.04 3.76 -25.68
C VAL A 162 18.36 2.75 -24.58
N ALA A 163 17.37 2.00 -24.09
CA ALA A 163 17.60 0.97 -23.08
C ALA A 163 18.58 -0.10 -23.58
N ASN A 164 18.36 -0.62 -24.78
CA ASN A 164 19.25 -1.61 -25.39
C ASN A 164 20.67 -1.06 -25.63
N GLU A 165 20.79 0.20 -26.05
CA GLU A 165 22.08 0.84 -26.29
C GLU A 165 22.87 1.01 -24.99
N ILE A 166 22.22 1.44 -23.90
CA ILE A 166 22.83 1.52 -22.56
C ILE A 166 23.36 0.15 -22.16
N ASP A 167 22.55 -0.89 -22.23
CA ASP A 167 22.95 -2.23 -21.80
C ASP A 167 24.05 -2.85 -22.68
N GLN A 168 24.12 -2.47 -23.97
CA GLN A 168 25.22 -2.88 -24.85
C GLN A 168 26.54 -2.20 -24.48
N ILE A 169 26.53 -0.90 -24.18
CA ILE A 169 27.74 -0.15 -23.79
C ILE A 169 28.37 -0.76 -22.55
N PHE A 170 27.56 -1.07 -21.52
CA PHE A 170 28.05 -1.56 -20.25
C PHE A 170 28.13 -3.08 -20.12
N ARG A 171 27.81 -3.83 -21.18
CA ARG A 171 27.78 -5.30 -21.16
C ARG A 171 29.11 -5.93 -20.77
N SER A 172 30.22 -5.32 -21.15
CA SER A 172 31.59 -5.82 -20.88
C SER A 172 32.26 -5.12 -19.72
N GLU A 173 31.59 -4.19 -19.06
CA GLU A 173 32.11 -3.48 -17.90
C GLU A 173 32.04 -4.36 -16.64
N SER A 174 32.74 -3.94 -15.57
CA SER A 174 32.74 -4.65 -14.28
C SER A 174 31.35 -4.76 -13.64
N GLU A 175 30.50 -3.79 -13.93
CA GLU A 175 29.13 -3.70 -13.41
C GLU A 175 28.15 -3.56 -14.58
N PRO A 176 27.78 -4.67 -15.26
CA PRO A 176 26.85 -4.62 -16.37
C PRO A 176 25.48 -4.13 -15.93
N THR A 177 24.80 -3.41 -16.83
CA THR A 177 23.51 -2.78 -16.57
C THR A 177 22.36 -3.59 -17.11
N SER A 178 21.20 -3.38 -16.50
CA SER A 178 19.90 -3.81 -17.00
C SER A 178 18.98 -2.58 -16.95
N THR A 179 18.47 -2.21 -18.12
CA THR A 179 17.68 -0.99 -18.30
C THR A 179 16.24 -1.34 -18.61
N SER A 180 15.32 -0.75 -17.92
CA SER A 180 13.88 -0.96 -18.11
C SER A 180 13.11 0.33 -18.08
N ALA A 181 11.98 0.39 -18.80
CA ALA A 181 11.04 1.48 -18.64
C ALA A 181 10.56 1.55 -17.18
N GLU A 182 10.46 2.76 -16.64
CA GLU A 182 10.12 2.99 -15.22
C GLU A 182 8.84 2.26 -14.80
N LYS A 183 7.80 2.31 -15.63
CA LYS A 183 6.54 1.58 -15.38
C LYS A 183 6.72 0.06 -15.32
N ALA A 184 7.56 -0.49 -16.17
CA ALA A 184 7.86 -1.92 -16.19
C ALA A 184 8.71 -2.33 -15.00
N PHE A 185 9.69 -1.51 -14.62
CA PHE A 185 10.51 -1.70 -13.43
C PHE A 185 9.65 -1.76 -12.15
N PHE A 186 8.77 -0.77 -11.95
CA PHE A 186 7.86 -0.76 -10.82
C PHE A 186 6.85 -1.91 -10.84
N ALA A 187 6.33 -2.28 -12.01
CA ALA A 187 5.44 -3.44 -12.14
C ALA A 187 6.13 -4.75 -11.72
N ASN A 188 7.40 -4.92 -12.06
CA ASN A 188 8.18 -6.11 -11.68
C ASN A 188 8.47 -6.10 -10.17
N THR A 189 8.90 -4.98 -9.62
CA THR A 189 9.19 -4.84 -8.17
C THR A 189 7.91 -5.01 -7.34
N ALA A 190 6.78 -4.52 -7.82
CA ALA A 190 5.48 -4.67 -7.15
C ALA A 190 4.87 -6.08 -7.29
N LYS A 191 5.42 -6.96 -8.13
CA LYS A 191 4.83 -8.27 -8.43
C LYS A 191 4.63 -9.12 -7.18
N GLU A 192 5.60 -9.16 -6.29
CA GLU A 192 5.50 -9.90 -5.03
C GLU A 192 4.40 -9.33 -4.12
N LEU A 193 4.29 -8.00 -4.03
CA LEU A 193 3.21 -7.33 -3.29
C LEU A 193 1.84 -7.64 -3.89
N ILE A 194 1.74 -7.67 -5.22
CA ILE A 194 0.50 -8.04 -5.93
C ILE A 194 0.12 -9.50 -5.62
N GLU A 195 1.07 -10.42 -5.56
CA GLU A 195 0.81 -11.81 -5.20
C GLU A 195 0.34 -11.95 -3.74
N LEU A 196 0.92 -11.21 -2.81
CA LEU A 196 0.44 -11.14 -1.42
C LEU A 196 -0.98 -10.59 -1.32
N ILE A 197 -1.31 -9.55 -2.08
CA ILE A 197 -2.68 -8.99 -2.15
C ILE A 197 -3.65 -10.03 -2.70
N LYS A 198 -3.28 -10.75 -3.76
CA LYS A 198 -4.12 -11.84 -4.31
C LYS A 198 -4.35 -12.95 -3.28
N PHE A 199 -3.31 -13.36 -2.55
CA PHE A 199 -3.43 -14.36 -1.49
C PHE A 199 -4.33 -13.88 -0.34
N SER A 200 -4.17 -12.64 0.12
CA SER A 200 -5.04 -12.01 1.13
C SER A 200 -6.51 -11.98 0.69
N ARG A 201 -6.77 -11.78 -0.60
CA ARG A 201 -8.13 -11.83 -1.16
C ARG A 201 -8.78 -13.23 -0.99
N TRP A 202 -8.03 -14.30 -1.21
CA TRP A 202 -8.53 -15.66 -1.01
C TRP A 202 -8.84 -15.95 0.46
N ILE A 203 -7.98 -15.50 1.38
CA ILE A 203 -8.23 -15.57 2.83
C ILE A 203 -9.49 -14.78 3.18
N GLY A 204 -9.67 -13.58 2.63
CA GLY A 204 -10.87 -12.77 2.83
C GLY A 204 -12.14 -13.47 2.37
N ILE A 205 -12.12 -14.11 1.20
CA ILE A 205 -13.26 -14.90 0.69
C ILE A 205 -13.57 -16.08 1.64
N ALA A 206 -12.57 -16.81 2.09
CA ALA A 206 -12.76 -17.91 3.04
C ALA A 206 -13.35 -17.42 4.38
N ALA A 207 -12.88 -16.28 4.88
CA ALA A 207 -13.42 -15.65 6.08
C ALA A 207 -14.89 -15.25 5.92
N VAL A 208 -15.29 -14.73 4.76
CA VAL A 208 -16.70 -14.42 4.45
C VAL A 208 -17.59 -15.66 4.58
N PHE A 209 -17.18 -16.79 4.01
CA PHE A 209 -17.95 -18.04 4.14
C PHE A 209 -18.02 -18.53 5.59
N ALA A 210 -16.93 -18.44 6.34
CA ALA A 210 -16.90 -18.80 7.75
C ALA A 210 -17.87 -17.94 8.58
N VAL A 211 -17.88 -16.62 8.32
CA VAL A 211 -18.77 -15.67 9.01
C VAL A 211 -20.25 -15.96 8.68
N ILE A 212 -20.58 -16.25 7.40
CA ILE A 212 -21.96 -16.66 7.02
C ILE A 212 -22.38 -17.88 7.83
N GLY A 213 -21.52 -18.90 7.95
CA GLY A 213 -21.82 -20.11 8.73
C GLY A 213 -22.04 -19.82 10.22
N LEU A 214 -21.21 -18.96 10.81
CA LEU A 214 -21.33 -18.57 12.22
C LEU A 214 -22.61 -17.78 12.49
N ILE A 215 -22.95 -16.80 11.65
CA ILE A 215 -24.19 -16.02 11.79
C ILE A 215 -25.41 -16.92 11.59
N ALA A 216 -25.42 -17.77 10.56
CA ALA A 216 -26.50 -18.70 10.31
C ALA A 216 -26.72 -19.66 11.48
N ASN A 217 -25.65 -20.20 12.06
CA ASN A 217 -25.73 -21.07 13.24
C ASN A 217 -26.27 -20.32 14.47
N THR A 218 -25.81 -19.09 14.70
CA THR A 218 -26.31 -18.24 15.80
C THR A 218 -27.81 -17.97 15.67
N ILE A 219 -28.27 -17.59 14.45
CA ILE A 219 -29.70 -17.35 14.17
C ILE A 219 -30.49 -18.65 14.35
N LEU A 220 -29.97 -19.80 13.91
CA LEU A 220 -30.61 -21.11 14.07
C LEU A 220 -30.86 -21.47 15.55
N ILE A 221 -29.87 -21.22 16.41
CA ILE A 221 -29.97 -21.42 17.86
C ILE A 221 -31.00 -20.45 18.45
N ALA A 222 -30.96 -19.19 18.08
CA ALA A 222 -31.92 -18.17 18.53
C ALA A 222 -33.36 -18.53 18.14
N VAL A 223 -33.58 -18.96 16.89
CA VAL A 223 -34.89 -19.39 16.38
C VAL A 223 -35.40 -20.62 17.13
N ARG A 224 -34.52 -21.61 17.42
CA ARG A 224 -34.93 -22.79 18.22
C ARG A 224 -35.35 -22.40 19.62
N GLY A 225 -34.69 -21.43 20.26
CA GLY A 225 -35.09 -20.92 21.58
C GLY A 225 -36.43 -20.15 21.59
N LYS A 226 -36.85 -19.61 20.42
CA LYS A 226 -38.07 -18.81 20.30
C LYS A 226 -39.21 -19.54 19.57
N VAL A 227 -39.15 -20.86 19.44
CA VAL A 227 -40.14 -21.65 18.66
C VAL A 227 -41.58 -21.46 19.19
N SER A 228 -41.78 -21.42 20.51
CA SER A 228 -43.10 -21.19 21.14
C SER A 228 -43.61 -19.77 20.84
N GLU A 229 -42.77 -18.76 20.88
CA GLU A 229 -43.15 -17.36 20.54
C GLU A 229 -43.56 -17.22 19.09
N LEU A 230 -42.81 -17.87 18.18
CA LEU A 230 -43.13 -17.91 16.75
C LEU A 230 -44.45 -18.66 16.46
N ALA A 231 -44.75 -19.71 17.24
CA ALA A 231 -46.04 -20.42 17.16
C ALA A 231 -47.21 -19.52 17.60
N VAL A 232 -47.06 -18.74 18.66
CA VAL A 232 -48.06 -17.75 19.10
C VAL A 232 -48.28 -16.69 18.03
N LEU A 233 -47.25 -16.16 17.41
CA LEU A 233 -47.37 -15.21 16.30
C LEU A 233 -48.18 -15.79 15.13
N LYS A 234 -47.96 -17.08 14.80
CA LYS A 234 -48.73 -17.79 13.76
C LYS A 234 -50.19 -17.91 14.14
N THR A 235 -50.55 -18.18 15.40
CA THR A 235 -51.95 -18.27 15.87
C THR A 235 -52.62 -16.90 15.85
N LEU A 236 -51.89 -15.80 16.02
CA LEU A 236 -52.34 -14.41 15.87
C LEU A 236 -52.53 -13.96 14.41
N GLY A 237 -52.27 -14.86 13.43
CA GLY A 237 -52.48 -14.59 12.03
C GLY A 237 -51.28 -14.05 11.24
N TYR A 238 -50.08 -14.02 11.83
CA TYR A 238 -48.88 -13.64 11.09
C TYR A 238 -48.59 -14.65 9.98
N THR A 239 -48.31 -14.12 8.78
CA THR A 239 -47.99 -14.94 7.61
C THR A 239 -46.59 -15.56 7.73
N ARG A 240 -46.35 -16.65 7.01
CA ARG A 240 -45.00 -17.27 6.93
C ARG A 240 -43.94 -16.28 6.48
N LEU A 241 -44.29 -15.38 5.57
CA LEU A 241 -43.38 -14.36 5.04
C LEU A 241 -43.03 -13.32 6.09
N SER A 242 -44.03 -12.89 6.90
CA SER A 242 -43.80 -11.94 8.00
C SER A 242 -42.83 -12.49 9.04
N ILE A 243 -42.97 -13.79 9.38
CA ILE A 243 -42.03 -14.45 10.32
C ILE A 243 -40.63 -14.60 9.70
N ALA A 244 -40.55 -14.98 8.41
CA ALA A 244 -39.26 -15.04 7.73
C ALA A 244 -38.57 -13.67 7.70
N TRP A 245 -39.30 -12.59 7.43
CA TRP A 245 -38.77 -11.24 7.45
C TRP A 245 -38.28 -10.81 8.84
N LEU A 246 -38.97 -11.21 9.91
CA LEU A 246 -38.57 -10.93 11.29
C LEU A 246 -37.19 -11.53 11.57
N ILE A 247 -36.97 -12.80 11.16
CA ILE A 247 -35.71 -13.51 11.37
C ILE A 247 -34.59 -12.91 10.51
N VAL A 248 -34.87 -12.55 9.25
CA VAL A 248 -33.91 -11.89 8.37
C VAL A 248 -33.54 -10.52 8.93
N ALA A 249 -34.49 -9.76 9.46
CA ALA A 249 -34.23 -8.47 10.08
C ALA A 249 -33.31 -8.59 11.31
N GLU A 250 -33.50 -9.63 12.14
CA GLU A 250 -32.59 -9.93 13.26
C GLU A 250 -31.14 -10.19 12.74
N GLY A 251 -31.01 -10.97 11.65
CA GLY A 251 -29.73 -11.21 11.00
C GLY A 251 -29.08 -9.94 10.43
N ILE A 252 -29.85 -9.07 9.80
CA ILE A 252 -29.40 -7.78 9.27
C ILE A 252 -28.92 -6.88 10.42
N MET A 253 -29.67 -6.77 11.50
CA MET A 253 -29.28 -5.97 12.67
C MET A 253 -27.98 -6.46 13.29
N LEU A 254 -27.86 -7.77 13.50
CA LEU A 254 -26.64 -8.38 14.05
C LEU A 254 -25.42 -8.08 13.18
N SER A 255 -25.59 -8.28 11.86
CA SER A 255 -24.51 -8.03 10.89
C SER A 255 -24.17 -6.54 10.75
N PHE A 256 -25.16 -5.66 10.83
CA PHE A 256 -24.93 -4.21 10.79
C PHE A 256 -24.09 -3.75 11.97
N PHE A 257 -24.51 -4.07 13.21
CA PHE A 257 -23.75 -3.69 14.41
C PHE A 257 -22.38 -4.34 14.45
N GLY A 258 -22.28 -5.61 14.10
CA GLY A 258 -20.99 -6.31 13.97
C GLY A 258 -20.09 -5.70 12.89
N GLY A 259 -20.66 -5.34 11.73
CA GLY A 259 -19.94 -4.69 10.65
C GLY A 259 -19.42 -3.30 11.02
N VAL A 260 -20.27 -2.47 11.62
CA VAL A 260 -19.87 -1.12 12.07
C VAL A 260 -18.76 -1.19 13.13
N THR A 261 -18.94 -2.03 14.16
CA THR A 261 -17.91 -2.18 15.21
C THR A 261 -16.62 -2.78 14.65
N GLY A 262 -16.69 -3.72 13.71
CA GLY A 262 -15.53 -4.28 13.04
C GLY A 262 -14.76 -3.25 12.21
N ILE A 263 -15.46 -2.45 11.41
CA ILE A 263 -14.83 -1.39 10.59
C ILE A 263 -14.20 -0.32 11.49
N LEU A 264 -14.91 0.11 12.56
CA LEU A 264 -14.38 1.09 13.50
C LEU A 264 -13.12 0.59 14.19
N SER A 265 -13.13 -0.63 14.72
CA SER A 265 -11.98 -1.21 15.41
C SER A 265 -10.79 -1.39 14.45
N ALA A 266 -11.01 -1.87 13.22
CA ALA A 266 -9.97 -1.98 12.21
C ALA A 266 -9.38 -0.61 11.82
N THR A 267 -10.22 0.40 11.62
CA THR A 267 -9.78 1.77 11.29
C THR A 267 -8.95 2.38 12.44
N ILE A 268 -9.41 2.23 13.68
CA ILE A 268 -8.68 2.72 14.87
C ILE A 268 -7.33 2.00 14.96
N PHE A 269 -7.31 0.68 14.78
CA PHE A 269 -6.08 -0.12 14.83
C PHE A 269 -5.07 0.32 13.75
N LEU A 270 -5.52 0.48 12.48
CA LEU A 270 -4.66 0.92 11.39
C LEU A 270 -4.11 2.34 11.62
N ASN A 271 -4.92 3.25 12.12
CA ASN A 271 -4.49 4.62 12.41
C ASN A 271 -3.50 4.69 13.59
N LEU A 272 -3.70 3.86 14.64
CA LEU A 272 -2.79 3.84 15.80
C LEU A 272 -1.43 3.21 15.44
N GLN A 273 -1.43 2.19 14.59
CA GLN A 273 -0.20 1.47 14.23
C GLN A 273 0.52 2.07 13.01
N ASN A 274 -0.11 2.99 12.27
CA ASN A 274 0.46 3.61 11.06
C ASN A 274 1.12 2.60 10.11
N ILE A 275 0.44 1.47 9.87
CA ILE A 275 1.01 0.34 9.14
C ILE A 275 1.25 0.72 7.67
N THR A 276 2.48 0.55 7.22
CA THR A 276 2.85 0.57 5.80
C THR A 276 3.41 -0.77 5.41
N ILE A 277 3.05 -1.27 4.25
CA ILE A 277 3.74 -2.41 3.66
C ILE A 277 4.66 -1.87 2.58
N GLY A 278 5.91 -2.28 2.65
CA GLY A 278 6.90 -1.91 1.63
C GLY A 278 7.76 -3.10 1.26
N ASN A 279 8.28 -3.06 0.04
CA ASN A 279 9.27 -3.97 -0.47
C ASN A 279 10.19 -3.20 -1.42
N GLU A 280 11.52 -3.38 -1.28
CA GLU A 280 12.55 -2.94 -2.22
C GLU A 280 12.51 -1.46 -2.62
N GLY A 281 12.17 -0.59 -1.70
CA GLY A 281 12.12 0.86 -1.97
C GLY A 281 10.74 1.38 -2.38
N LEU A 282 9.72 0.50 -2.48
CA LEU A 282 8.32 0.86 -2.58
C LEU A 282 7.69 0.85 -1.19
N ALA A 283 7.00 1.90 -0.80
CA ALA A 283 6.23 1.96 0.44
C ALA A 283 4.77 2.30 0.13
N LEU A 284 3.85 1.42 0.54
CA LEU A 284 2.41 1.60 0.39
C LEU A 284 1.79 1.80 1.76
N ALA A 285 1.18 2.95 2.00
CA ALA A 285 0.45 3.24 3.22
C ALA A 285 -0.99 2.75 3.13
N PHE A 286 -1.51 2.14 4.19
CA PHE A 286 -2.92 1.80 4.30
C PHE A 286 -3.71 2.99 4.83
N ILE A 287 -4.34 3.73 3.93
CA ILE A 287 -5.18 4.87 4.28
C ILE A 287 -6.65 4.43 4.22
N PRO A 288 -7.37 4.41 5.36
CA PRO A 288 -8.79 4.09 5.38
C PRO A 288 -9.59 5.13 4.59
N SER A 289 -10.12 4.76 3.43
CA SER A 289 -10.95 5.64 2.61
C SER A 289 -12.44 5.44 2.90
N ILE A 290 -13.25 6.46 2.62
CA ILE A 290 -14.72 6.39 2.77
C ILE A 290 -15.31 5.26 1.90
N SER A 291 -14.69 4.96 0.76
CA SER A 291 -15.10 3.86 -0.13
C SER A 291 -14.98 2.49 0.55
N VAL A 292 -13.94 2.27 1.35
CA VAL A 292 -13.76 1.03 2.13
C VAL A 292 -14.85 0.91 3.20
N TRP A 293 -15.23 2.02 3.86
CA TRP A 293 -16.32 2.02 4.83
C TRP A 293 -17.65 1.66 4.20
N VAL A 294 -17.99 2.31 3.08
CA VAL A 294 -19.26 2.02 2.36
C VAL A 294 -19.30 0.59 1.87
N SER A 295 -18.23 0.08 1.27
CA SER A 295 -18.17 -1.30 0.79
C SER A 295 -18.23 -2.32 1.94
N GLY A 296 -17.58 -2.05 3.06
CA GLY A 296 -17.61 -2.91 4.24
C GLY A 296 -19.00 -3.00 4.87
N ILE A 297 -19.71 -1.86 5.04
CA ILE A 297 -21.09 -1.83 5.55
C ILE A 297 -22.03 -2.55 4.57
N SER A 298 -21.90 -2.29 3.27
CA SER A 298 -22.72 -2.97 2.25
C SER A 298 -22.52 -4.49 2.28
N LEU A 299 -21.26 -4.93 2.39
CA LEU A 299 -20.94 -6.34 2.52
C LEU A 299 -21.54 -6.95 3.78
N SER A 300 -21.47 -6.28 4.94
CA SER A 300 -22.04 -6.77 6.19
C SER A 300 -23.56 -6.95 6.10
N LEU A 301 -24.27 -6.02 5.46
CA LEU A 301 -25.72 -6.14 5.22
C LEU A 301 -26.07 -7.34 4.31
N ILE A 302 -25.30 -7.53 3.23
CA ILE A 302 -25.47 -8.68 2.34
C ILE A 302 -25.26 -9.99 3.09
N LEU A 303 -24.23 -10.06 3.96
CA LEU A 303 -23.94 -11.22 4.79
C LEU A 303 -25.07 -11.51 5.78
N GLY A 304 -25.69 -10.48 6.38
CA GLY A 304 -26.84 -10.62 7.27
C GLY A 304 -28.03 -11.24 6.57
N VAL A 305 -28.35 -10.76 5.36
CA VAL A 305 -29.44 -11.34 4.54
C VAL A 305 -29.11 -12.77 4.15
N ALA A 306 -27.93 -13.05 3.64
CA ALA A 306 -27.52 -14.40 3.19
C ALA A 306 -27.53 -15.41 4.35
N ALA A 307 -27.00 -15.04 5.51
CA ALA A 307 -26.95 -15.89 6.68
C ALA A 307 -28.33 -16.13 7.31
N GLY A 308 -29.20 -15.11 7.30
CA GLY A 308 -30.57 -15.20 7.82
C GLY A 308 -31.54 -15.97 6.93
N PHE A 309 -31.24 -16.09 5.63
CA PHE A 309 -32.14 -16.68 4.66
C PHE A 309 -32.49 -18.15 4.96
N TYR A 310 -31.49 -18.99 5.21
CA TYR A 310 -31.72 -20.42 5.49
C TYR A 310 -32.51 -20.67 6.79
N PRO A 311 -32.13 -20.08 7.95
CA PRO A 311 -32.90 -20.20 9.19
C PRO A 311 -34.34 -19.67 9.05
N ALA A 312 -34.54 -18.56 8.37
CA ALA A 312 -35.83 -17.95 8.14
C ALA A 312 -36.76 -18.89 7.31
N TRP A 313 -36.20 -19.48 6.25
CA TRP A 313 -36.92 -20.44 5.43
C TRP A 313 -37.30 -21.70 6.22
N GLN A 314 -36.41 -22.26 7.02
CA GLN A 314 -36.67 -23.41 7.86
C GLN A 314 -37.75 -23.13 8.92
N ALA A 315 -37.62 -21.99 9.65
CA ALA A 315 -38.62 -21.61 10.67
C ALA A 315 -39.99 -21.33 10.11
N SER A 316 -40.09 -20.80 8.89
CA SER A 316 -41.36 -20.52 8.24
C SER A 316 -42.15 -21.81 7.89
N LYS A 317 -41.45 -22.91 7.64
CA LYS A 317 -42.04 -24.20 7.25
C LYS A 317 -42.59 -25.05 8.42
N ASN A 318 -42.07 -24.86 9.63
CA ASN A 318 -42.46 -25.65 10.80
C ASN A 318 -43.96 -25.51 11.07
N SER A 319 -44.63 -26.66 11.31
CA SER A 319 -46.08 -26.69 11.60
C SER A 319 -46.33 -26.18 13.03
N ILE A 320 -47.49 -25.53 13.24
CA ILE A 320 -47.90 -25.00 14.54
C ILE A 320 -48.00 -26.12 15.58
N ILE A 321 -48.52 -27.30 15.16
CA ILE A 321 -48.76 -28.45 16.05
C ILE A 321 -47.42 -29.02 16.57
N GLU A 322 -46.41 -29.11 15.72
CA GLU A 322 -45.11 -29.66 16.07
C GLU A 322 -44.32 -28.70 16.97
N SER A 323 -44.53 -27.38 16.75
CA SER A 323 -43.87 -26.32 17.53
C SER A 323 -44.42 -26.16 18.96
N LEU A 324 -45.71 -26.55 19.20
CA LEU A 324 -46.31 -26.53 20.52
C LEU A 324 -46.12 -27.85 21.30
N ARG A 325 -45.70 -28.95 20.64
CA ARG A 325 -45.48 -30.25 21.26
C ARG A 325 -44.06 -30.42 21.81
N THR A 326 -43.13 -29.56 21.48
CA THR A 326 -41.71 -29.57 21.89
C THR A 326 -41.40 -28.75 23.14
N VAL A 327 -42.44 -28.35 23.88
CA VAL A 327 -42.31 -27.71 25.23
C VAL A 327 -42.43 -28.74 26.34
#